data_b4b3a1872dc8b230980bf3f9ff6026a8
#
_entry.id   b4b3a1872dc8b230980bf3f9ff6026a8
#
_cell.length_a   1.000
_cell.length_b   1.000
_cell.length_c   1.000
_cell.angle_alpha   90.00
_cell.angle_beta   90.00
_cell.angle_gamma   90.00
#
_symmetry.space_group_name_H-M   'P 1'
#
loop_
_entity.id
_entity.type
_entity.pdbx_description
1 polymer ?
#
loop_
_entity_poly.entity_id
_entity_poly.type
_entity_poly.pdbx_seq_one_letter_code
_entity_poly.pdbx_strand_id
1 'polypeptide(L)'
;MSLLIRFAPPSLTAEQYDNAVRRLNEEGVFPADGLDYEICFGSGDKLKVSQVWDSKEQLDAFGARLRPILAELGIDPGEPEVVEVHSIIRR
;
A
#
# COMPACT_ATOMS: atom_id res chain seq x y z
N MET A 1 0.94 -17.31 6.92
CA MET A 1 0.63 -16.35 7.98
C MET A 1 0.54 -14.97 7.37
N SER A 2 -0.53 -14.23 7.69
CA SER A 2 -0.75 -12.91 7.08
C SER A 2 0.12 -11.85 7.72
N LEU A 3 0.50 -10.86 6.90
CA LEU A 3 1.26 -9.70 7.34
C LEU A 3 0.44 -8.45 7.10
N LEU A 4 0.59 -7.48 8.00
CA LEU A 4 0.04 -6.15 7.79
C LEU A 4 1.20 -5.20 7.55
N ILE A 5 1.11 -4.40 6.50
CA ILE A 5 2.04 -3.30 6.27
C ILE A 5 1.26 -1.99 6.38
N ARG A 6 1.83 -1.03 7.09
CA ARG A 6 1.25 0.30 7.25
C ARG A 6 2.21 1.34 6.71
N PHE A 7 1.69 2.14 5.80
CA PHE A 7 2.41 3.29 5.26
C PHE A 7 1.87 4.57 5.90
N ALA A 8 2.76 5.41 6.39
CA ALA A 8 2.40 6.71 6.96
C ALA A 8 3.24 7.79 6.26
N PRO A 9 2.89 8.15 5.01
CA PRO A 9 3.64 9.16 4.26
C PRO A 9 3.61 10.51 4.98
N PRO A 10 4.67 11.32 4.87
CA PRO A 10 4.66 12.66 5.46
C PRO A 10 3.60 13.56 4.85
N SER A 11 3.24 13.32 3.58
CA SER A 11 2.16 14.06 2.93
C SER A 11 1.58 13.20 1.81
N LEU A 12 0.28 12.92 1.90
CA LEU A 12 -0.45 12.18 0.87
C LEU A 12 -1.88 12.69 0.83
N THR A 13 -2.31 13.17 -0.34
CA THR A 13 -3.68 13.62 -0.56
C THR A 13 -4.49 12.53 -1.26
N ALA A 14 -5.83 12.66 -1.21
CA ALA A 14 -6.71 11.74 -1.93
C ALA A 14 -6.42 11.74 -3.43
N GLU A 15 -6.14 12.90 -4.00
CA GLU A 15 -5.80 13.00 -5.43
C GLU A 15 -4.52 12.23 -5.76
N GLN A 16 -3.48 12.39 -4.95
CA GLN A 16 -2.23 11.66 -5.14
C GLN A 16 -2.46 10.15 -5.02
N TYR A 17 -3.24 9.74 -4.03
CA TYR A 17 -3.55 8.33 -3.81
C TYR A 17 -4.32 7.76 -5.01
N ASP A 18 -5.35 8.45 -5.46
CA ASP A 18 -6.17 7.98 -6.57
C ASP A 18 -5.35 7.89 -7.86
N ASN A 19 -4.45 8.85 -8.11
CA ASN A 19 -3.54 8.82 -9.24
C ASN A 19 -2.59 7.63 -9.17
N ALA A 20 -2.08 7.32 -7.97
CA ALA A 20 -1.19 6.18 -7.78
C ALA A 20 -1.92 4.87 -8.05
N VAL A 21 -3.12 4.71 -7.54
CA VAL A 21 -3.92 3.50 -7.76
C VAL A 21 -4.22 3.31 -9.26
N ARG A 22 -4.59 4.38 -9.94
CA ARG A 22 -4.84 4.33 -11.38
C ARG A 22 -3.59 3.88 -12.13
N ARG A 23 -2.42 4.43 -11.80
CA ARG A 23 -1.16 4.07 -12.44
C ARG A 23 -0.80 2.61 -12.18
N LEU A 24 -1.02 2.14 -10.95
CA LEU A 24 -0.76 0.74 -10.60
C LEU A 24 -1.66 -0.22 -11.38
N ASN A 25 -2.92 0.16 -11.57
CA ASN A 25 -3.84 -0.63 -12.39
C ASN A 25 -3.42 -0.65 -13.86
N GLU A 26 -3.03 0.50 -14.40
CA GLU A 26 -2.61 0.62 -15.80
C GLU A 26 -1.36 -0.22 -16.09
N GLU A 27 -0.44 -0.31 -15.14
CA GLU A 27 0.80 -1.06 -15.32
C GLU A 27 0.70 -2.52 -14.87
N GLY A 28 -0.48 -2.97 -14.52
CA GLY A 28 -0.71 -4.37 -14.13
C GLY A 28 -0.13 -4.74 -12.77
N VAL A 29 0.19 -3.77 -11.93
CA VAL A 29 0.65 -4.03 -10.56
C VAL A 29 -0.53 -4.40 -9.67
N PHE A 30 -1.66 -3.77 -9.89
CA PHE A 30 -2.93 -4.13 -9.26
C PHE A 30 -3.84 -4.82 -10.29
N PRO A 31 -4.63 -5.80 -9.87
CA PRO A 31 -4.59 -6.46 -8.56
C PRO A 31 -3.30 -7.24 -8.35
N ALA A 32 -2.81 -7.29 -7.12
CA ALA A 32 -1.54 -7.93 -6.79
C ALA A 32 -1.79 -9.29 -6.12
N ASP A 33 -1.03 -10.29 -6.56
CA ASP A 33 -1.11 -11.62 -5.95
C ASP A 33 -0.69 -11.54 -4.49
N GLY A 34 -1.52 -12.09 -3.61
CA GLY A 34 -1.24 -12.11 -2.18
C GLY A 34 -1.79 -10.91 -1.42
N LEU A 35 -2.24 -9.88 -2.10
CA LEU A 35 -2.89 -8.75 -1.45
C LEU A 35 -4.33 -9.11 -1.11
N ASP A 36 -4.62 -9.21 0.18
CA ASP A 36 -5.97 -9.52 0.67
C ASP A 36 -6.86 -8.28 0.55
N TYR A 37 -6.42 -7.16 1.13
CA TYR A 37 -7.11 -5.88 0.95
C TYR A 37 -6.18 -4.72 1.29
N GLU A 38 -6.57 -3.56 0.83
CA GLU A 38 -5.90 -2.29 1.12
C GLU A 38 -6.92 -1.29 1.62
N ILE A 39 -6.55 -0.53 2.63
CA ILE A 39 -7.36 0.54 3.18
C ILE A 39 -6.56 1.82 3.16
N CYS A 40 -7.13 2.87 2.55
CA CYS A 40 -6.60 4.23 2.64
C CYS A 40 -7.50 5.01 3.60
N PHE A 41 -6.89 5.70 4.56
CA PHE A 41 -7.66 6.35 5.62
C PHE A 41 -6.97 7.61 6.11
N GLY A 42 -7.72 8.45 6.78
CA GLY A 42 -7.24 9.74 7.27
C GLY A 42 -7.93 10.90 6.57
N SER A 43 -7.35 12.08 6.61
CA SER A 43 -7.96 13.27 6.01
C SER A 43 -6.91 14.27 5.56
N GLY A 44 -7.33 15.20 4.67
CA GLY A 44 -6.48 16.25 4.15
C GLY A 44 -5.29 15.70 3.37
N ASP A 45 -4.09 16.13 3.74
CA ASP A 45 -2.84 15.66 3.15
C ASP A 45 -2.12 14.64 4.04
N LYS A 46 -2.82 14.07 5.02
CA LYS A 46 -2.26 13.12 5.99
C LYS A 46 -2.87 11.73 5.85
N LEU A 47 -3.17 11.31 4.63
CA LEU A 47 -3.68 9.97 4.40
C LEU A 47 -2.63 8.91 4.71
N LYS A 48 -3.10 7.78 5.19
CA LYS A 48 -2.30 6.59 5.47
C LYS A 48 -2.87 5.42 4.71
N VAL A 49 -2.05 4.40 4.53
CA VAL A 49 -2.46 3.20 3.80
C VAL A 49 -2.07 1.98 4.61
N SER A 50 -2.99 1.04 4.76
CA SER A 50 -2.69 -0.27 5.34
C SER A 50 -3.07 -1.36 4.36
N GLN A 51 -2.25 -2.40 4.30
CA GLN A 51 -2.46 -3.54 3.42
C GLN A 51 -2.29 -4.82 4.22
N VAL A 52 -3.03 -5.85 3.86
CA VAL A 52 -2.85 -7.20 4.41
C VAL A 52 -2.41 -8.12 3.30
N TRP A 53 -1.32 -8.84 3.54
CA TRP A 53 -0.67 -9.71 2.56
C TRP A 53 -0.62 -11.16 3.04
N ASP A 54 -0.69 -12.09 2.11
CA ASP A 54 -0.59 -13.52 2.43
C ASP A 54 0.83 -13.92 2.82
N SER A 55 1.84 -13.30 2.21
CA SER A 55 3.24 -13.64 2.47
C SER A 55 4.17 -12.45 2.28
N LYS A 56 5.33 -12.53 2.93
CA LYS A 56 6.37 -11.51 2.79
C LYS A 56 6.95 -11.48 1.37
N GLU A 57 7.08 -12.65 0.73
CA GLU A 57 7.60 -12.73 -0.63
C GLU A 57 6.74 -11.95 -1.61
N GLN A 58 5.42 -12.07 -1.50
CA GLN A 58 4.48 -11.35 -2.35
C GLN A 58 4.51 -9.85 -2.07
N LEU A 59 4.60 -9.47 -0.80
CA LEU A 59 4.76 -8.08 -0.41
C LEU A 59 6.05 -7.48 -0.99
N ASP A 60 7.15 -8.19 -0.89
CA ASP A 60 8.44 -7.71 -1.40
C ASP A 60 8.42 -7.55 -2.92
N ALA A 61 7.81 -8.49 -3.63
CA ALA A 61 7.66 -8.42 -5.08
C ALA A 61 6.82 -7.19 -5.49
N PHE A 62 5.73 -6.94 -4.77
CA PHE A 62 4.90 -5.76 -4.98
C PHE A 62 5.70 -4.48 -4.74
N GLY A 63 6.44 -4.42 -3.62
CA GLY A 63 7.25 -3.26 -3.26
C GLY A 63 8.29 -2.90 -4.31
N ALA A 64 8.89 -3.91 -4.94
CA ALA A 64 9.88 -3.69 -6.00
C ALA A 64 9.26 -2.99 -7.23
N ARG A 65 7.99 -3.23 -7.50
CA ARG A 65 7.27 -2.57 -8.59
C ARG A 65 6.66 -1.24 -8.17
N LEU A 66 6.26 -1.13 -6.91
CA LEU A 66 5.62 0.07 -6.36
C LEU A 66 6.57 1.26 -6.26
N ARG A 67 7.78 1.03 -5.73
CA ARG A 67 8.71 2.12 -5.43
C ARG A 67 9.04 3.00 -6.61
N PRO A 68 9.39 2.46 -7.82
CA PRO A 68 9.67 3.31 -8.97
C PRO A 68 8.47 4.17 -9.38
N ILE A 69 7.27 3.63 -9.27
CA ILE A 69 6.04 4.33 -9.63
C ILE A 69 5.80 5.49 -8.66
N LEU A 70 5.95 5.25 -7.36
CA LEU A 70 5.80 6.33 -6.38
C LEU A 70 6.85 7.41 -6.58
N ALA A 71 8.08 7.04 -6.91
CA ALA A 71 9.15 8.00 -7.19
C ALA A 71 8.80 8.88 -8.38
N GLU A 72 8.27 8.30 -9.46
CA GLU A 72 7.83 9.07 -10.63
C GLU A 72 6.71 10.03 -10.31
N LEU A 73 5.83 9.66 -9.39
CA LEU A 73 4.69 10.49 -8.98
C LEU A 73 5.06 11.50 -7.89
N GLY A 74 6.30 11.48 -7.41
CA GLY A 74 6.74 12.39 -6.37
C GLY A 74 6.14 12.09 -5.00
N ILE A 75 5.76 10.84 -4.77
CA ILE A 75 5.16 10.41 -3.51
C ILE A 75 6.22 9.71 -2.66
N ASP A 76 6.44 10.23 -1.44
CA ASP A 76 7.29 9.58 -0.45
C ASP A 76 6.41 8.70 0.43
N PRO A 77 6.55 7.37 0.39
CA PRO A 77 5.72 6.48 1.21
C PRO A 77 6.10 6.49 2.69
N GLY A 78 7.20 7.12 3.05
CA GLY A 78 7.73 7.04 4.41
C GLY A 78 8.34 5.66 4.68
N GLU A 79 8.68 5.39 5.93
CA GLU A 79 9.15 4.07 6.34
C GLU A 79 7.97 3.21 6.74
N PRO A 80 7.72 2.09 6.02
CA PRO A 80 6.59 1.25 6.35
C PRO A 80 6.84 0.43 7.61
N GLU A 81 5.77 0.18 8.34
CA GLU A 81 5.77 -0.76 9.46
C GLU A 81 5.19 -2.08 8.98
N VAL A 82 5.91 -3.17 9.19
CA VAL A 82 5.45 -4.51 8.81
C VAL A 82 5.35 -5.37 10.06
N VAL A 83 4.17 -5.92 10.31
CA VAL A 83 3.91 -6.75 11.50
C VAL A 83 3.09 -7.97 11.12
N GLU A 84 3.19 -9.02 11.93
CA GLU A 84 2.36 -10.20 11.75
C GLU A 84 0.93 -9.91 12.20
N VAL A 85 -0.02 -10.44 11.45
CA VAL A 85 -1.44 -10.33 11.82
C VAL A 85 -1.77 -11.42 12.81
N HIS A 86 -2.30 -11.03 13.97
CA HIS A 86 -2.75 -11.97 14.98
C HIS A 86 -4.17 -12.47 14.70
N SER A 87 -5.06 -11.57 14.33
CA SER A 87 -6.47 -11.90 14.10
C SER A 87 -7.12 -10.89 13.17
N ILE A 88 -8.00 -11.37 12.28
CA ILE A 88 -8.86 -10.55 11.46
C ILE A 88 -10.29 -10.99 11.74
N ILE A 89 -11.10 -10.07 12.21
CA ILE A 89 -12.51 -10.34 12.49
C ILE A 89 -13.33 -9.62 11.44
N ARG A 90 -14.13 -10.39 10.70
CA ARG A 90 -15.05 -9.85 9.69
C ARG A 90 -16.48 -10.13 10.12
N ARG A 91 -17.39 -9.25 9.68
CA ARG A 91 -18.82 -9.49 9.96
C ARG A 91 -19.40 -10.60 9.07
#